data_f368eaf8c0ce5e787b2bd8414f451e03
#
_entry.id   f368eaf8c0ce5e787b2bd8414f451e03
#
_cell.length_a   1.000
_cell.length_b   1.000
_cell.length_c   1.000
_cell.angle_alpha   90.00
_cell.angle_beta   90.00
_cell.angle_gamma   90.00
#
_symmetry.space_group_name_H-M   'P 1'
#
loop_
_entity.id
_entity.type
_entity.pdbx_description
1 polymer ?
#
loop_
_entity_poly.entity_id
_entity_poly.type
_entity_poly.pdbx_seq_one_letter_code
_entity_poly.pdbx_strand_id
1 'polypeptide(L)'
;MDRRRALDDRLLDVVGAFEGQPFDGTMWRVVRTGRDVLDGSRGSGRWNTSEMSVLYGAAEQNGAIAEINFHLNLGQSVFPSRMRHDLFELAVKARRTLMLADMEQLKRLGVDDSRYRELLYTRTQEIGAAAAFLGFDGLIVPSARWNCQNIILFLDVIDLEEIRTISSQPVNWKAWRQSNS
;
A
#
# COMPACT_ATOMS: atom_id res chain seq x y z
N MET A 1 20.94 16.78 -11.02
CA MET A 1 21.18 16.83 -9.56
C MET A 1 19.85 16.57 -8.88
N ASP A 2 19.65 15.34 -8.49
CA ASP A 2 18.43 14.90 -7.81
C ASP A 2 18.51 15.39 -6.36
N ARG A 3 17.69 16.38 -6.01
CA ARG A 3 17.62 16.85 -4.62
C ARG A 3 16.83 15.78 -3.85
N ARG A 4 17.53 14.90 -3.17
CA ARG A 4 16.91 14.13 -2.09
C ARG A 4 16.18 15.13 -1.20
N ARG A 5 14.85 15.04 -1.19
CA ARG A 5 14.03 15.90 -0.36
C ARG A 5 14.40 15.59 1.08
N ALA A 6 14.95 16.56 1.80
CA ALA A 6 15.27 16.39 3.21
C ALA A 6 13.98 16.03 3.95
N LEU A 7 14.05 15.01 4.81
CA LEU A 7 12.95 14.66 5.68
C LEU A 7 12.70 15.80 6.67
N ASP A 8 11.44 16.08 6.93
CA ASP A 8 11.03 17.09 7.90
C ASP A 8 11.29 16.56 9.32
N ASP A 9 12.18 17.20 10.08
CA ASP A 9 12.57 16.79 11.43
C ASP A 9 11.36 16.71 12.38
N ARG A 10 10.40 17.63 12.25
CA ARG A 10 9.17 17.61 13.05
C ARG A 10 8.31 16.39 12.73
N LEU A 11 8.24 16.01 11.45
CA LEU A 11 7.53 14.80 11.06
C LEU A 11 8.23 13.55 11.58
N LEU A 12 9.57 13.51 11.53
CA LEU A 12 10.35 12.41 12.11
C LEU A 12 10.09 12.27 13.61
N ASP A 13 10.06 13.37 14.35
CA ASP A 13 9.77 13.38 15.79
C ASP A 13 8.37 12.84 16.06
N VAL A 14 7.36 13.28 15.31
CA VAL A 14 5.97 12.86 15.50
C VAL A 14 5.80 11.39 15.10
N VAL A 15 6.34 10.96 13.96
CA VAL A 15 6.26 9.55 13.52
C VAL A 15 7.08 8.66 14.46
N GLY A 16 8.23 9.12 14.91
CA GLY A 16 9.09 8.41 15.86
C GLY A 16 8.46 8.21 17.25
N ALA A 17 7.51 9.05 17.63
CA ALA A 17 6.76 8.91 18.87
C ALA A 17 5.69 7.80 18.83
N PHE A 18 5.34 7.32 17.64
CA PHE A 18 4.43 6.17 17.55
C PHE A 18 5.15 4.88 17.98
N GLU A 19 4.50 4.12 18.83
CA GLU A 19 4.94 2.78 19.16
C GLU A 19 4.66 1.85 17.96
N GLY A 20 5.71 1.19 17.45
CA GLY A 20 5.55 0.21 16.38
C GLY A 20 4.86 -1.04 16.88
N GLN A 21 3.97 -1.58 16.07
CA GLN A 21 3.19 -2.77 16.41
C GLN A 21 3.59 -3.94 15.52
N PRO A 22 3.72 -5.16 16.05
CA PRO A 22 3.91 -6.34 15.21
C PRO A 22 2.64 -6.60 14.40
N PHE A 23 2.82 -7.09 13.20
CA PHE A 23 1.75 -7.59 12.35
C PHE A 23 2.05 -9.04 11.97
N ASP A 24 1.15 -9.95 12.33
CA ASP A 24 1.17 -11.36 11.93
C ASP A 24 -0.21 -11.69 11.35
N GLY A 25 -0.30 -11.75 10.04
CA GLY A 25 -1.61 -11.89 9.41
C GLY A 25 -1.54 -12.05 7.89
N THR A 26 -2.72 -11.93 7.29
CA THR A 26 -2.89 -12.08 5.84
C THR A 26 -2.93 -10.73 5.15
N MET A 27 -2.26 -10.63 4.02
CA MET A 27 -2.31 -9.52 3.08
C MET A 27 -2.76 -10.04 1.72
N TRP A 28 -3.73 -9.37 1.11
CA TRP A 28 -4.19 -9.65 -0.25
C TRP A 28 -3.55 -8.68 -1.23
N ARG A 29 -3.05 -9.21 -2.34
CA ARG A 29 -2.37 -8.42 -3.36
C ARG A 29 -2.75 -8.89 -4.75
N VAL A 30 -3.08 -7.95 -5.63
CA VAL A 30 -3.32 -8.20 -7.06
C VAL A 30 -2.10 -7.80 -7.86
N VAL A 31 -1.64 -8.70 -8.71
CA VAL A 31 -0.54 -8.43 -9.64
C VAL A 31 -0.92 -8.87 -11.05
N ARG A 32 -0.27 -8.28 -12.04
CA ARG A 32 -0.43 -8.74 -13.43
C ARG A 32 0.06 -10.17 -13.55
N THR A 33 -0.72 -11.04 -14.20
CA THR A 33 -0.35 -12.45 -14.41
C THR A 33 1.05 -12.57 -15.01
N GLY A 34 1.86 -13.44 -14.42
CA GLY A 34 3.24 -13.69 -14.83
C GLY A 34 4.29 -12.78 -14.19
N ARG A 35 3.88 -11.81 -13.34
CA ARG A 35 4.83 -11.04 -12.52
C ARG A 35 5.03 -11.72 -11.17
N ASP A 36 6.23 -11.56 -10.63
CA ASP A 36 6.51 -11.99 -9.27
C ASP A 36 5.67 -11.14 -8.30
N VAL A 37 5.03 -11.81 -7.34
CA VAL A 37 4.21 -11.16 -6.33
C VAL A 37 5.01 -10.27 -5.39
N LEU A 38 6.31 -10.53 -5.24
CA LEU A 38 7.24 -9.72 -4.44
C LEU A 38 7.89 -8.59 -5.25
N ASP A 39 7.63 -8.50 -6.56
CA ASP A 39 8.04 -7.33 -7.34
C ASP A 39 7.38 -6.07 -6.77
N GLY A 40 8.18 -5.22 -6.16
CA GLY A 40 7.75 -3.96 -5.58
C GLY A 40 7.23 -2.97 -6.62
N SER A 41 6.48 -1.99 -6.17
CA SER A 41 6.13 -0.82 -6.98
C SER A 41 7.41 -0.05 -7.33
N ARG A 42 7.64 0.16 -8.63
CA ARG A 42 8.76 0.97 -9.13
C ARG A 42 8.37 2.43 -9.37
N GLY A 43 7.10 2.73 -9.24
CA GLY A 43 6.56 4.08 -9.42
C GLY A 43 6.24 4.75 -8.09
N SER A 44 6.00 6.04 -8.16
CA SER A 44 5.51 6.83 -7.05
C SER A 44 4.06 6.47 -6.76
N GLY A 45 3.76 6.08 -5.53
CA GLY A 45 2.42 5.76 -5.03
C GLY A 45 1.99 6.70 -3.91
N ARG A 46 0.85 6.41 -3.28
CA ARG A 46 0.35 7.23 -2.18
C ARG A 46 1.32 7.30 -1.00
N TRP A 47 1.99 6.21 -0.68
CA TRP A 47 2.85 6.08 0.51
C TRP A 47 4.33 5.94 0.20
N ASN A 48 4.72 6.06 -1.06
CA ASN A 48 6.12 5.96 -1.47
C ASN A 48 6.46 6.91 -2.60
N THR A 49 7.71 7.36 -2.59
CA THR A 49 8.34 8.00 -3.75
C THR A 49 8.96 6.94 -4.67
N SER A 50 9.41 7.33 -5.85
CA SER A 50 10.09 6.43 -6.80
C SER A 50 11.42 5.86 -6.28
N GLU A 51 11.96 6.42 -5.21
CA GLU A 51 13.21 5.93 -4.57
C GLU A 51 12.97 4.77 -3.61
N MET A 52 11.72 4.50 -3.24
CA MET A 52 11.35 3.47 -2.27
C MET A 52 10.78 2.26 -2.99
N SER A 53 11.20 1.06 -2.59
CA SER A 53 10.62 -0.20 -3.03
C SER A 53 9.57 -0.68 -2.03
N VAL A 54 8.31 -0.79 -2.47
CA VAL A 54 7.20 -1.14 -1.59
C VAL A 54 6.28 -2.18 -2.19
N LEU A 55 5.67 -3.00 -1.34
CA LEU A 55 4.52 -3.84 -1.70
C LEU A 55 3.24 -3.19 -1.18
N TYR A 56 2.28 -3.03 -2.07
CA TYR A 56 0.91 -2.63 -1.73
C TYR A 56 0.01 -3.86 -1.68
N GLY A 57 -0.76 -3.97 -0.64
CA GLY A 57 -1.83 -4.94 -0.49
C GLY A 57 -2.93 -4.41 0.41
N ALA A 58 -3.91 -5.25 0.68
CA ALA A 58 -5.06 -4.91 1.51
C ALA A 58 -5.37 -6.04 2.49
N ALA A 59 -6.07 -5.70 3.58
CA ALA A 59 -6.54 -6.67 4.56
C ALA A 59 -7.66 -7.57 3.99
N GLU A 60 -8.32 -7.15 2.92
CA GLU A 60 -9.42 -7.86 2.29
C GLU A 60 -9.20 -8.04 0.78
N GLN A 61 -9.71 -9.14 0.21
CA GLN A 61 -9.65 -9.44 -1.21
C GLN A 61 -10.23 -8.30 -2.06
N ASN A 62 -11.43 -7.86 -1.71
CA ASN A 62 -12.10 -6.79 -2.43
C ASN A 62 -11.36 -5.46 -2.36
N GLY A 63 -10.68 -5.19 -1.26
CA GLY A 63 -9.81 -4.02 -1.11
C GLY A 63 -8.65 -4.04 -2.10
N ALA A 64 -7.95 -5.18 -2.21
CA ALA A 64 -6.86 -5.35 -3.17
C ALA A 64 -7.34 -5.21 -4.63
N ILE A 65 -8.50 -5.78 -4.96
CA ILE A 65 -9.08 -5.70 -6.30
C ILE A 65 -9.55 -4.27 -6.60
N ALA A 66 -10.20 -3.58 -5.64
CA ALA A 66 -10.68 -2.21 -5.80
C ALA A 66 -9.54 -1.21 -6.08
N GLU A 67 -8.40 -1.36 -5.43
CA GLU A 67 -7.21 -0.52 -5.69
C GLU A 67 -6.72 -0.68 -7.13
N ILE A 68 -6.58 -1.90 -7.63
CA ILE A 68 -6.14 -2.13 -9.01
C ILE A 68 -7.21 -1.70 -10.01
N ASN A 69 -8.50 -1.97 -9.74
CA ASN A 69 -9.60 -1.50 -10.60
C ASN A 69 -9.60 0.03 -10.75
N PHE A 70 -9.33 0.76 -9.67
CA PHE A 70 -9.21 2.20 -9.71
C PHE A 70 -8.06 2.64 -10.62
N HIS A 71 -6.88 2.06 -10.47
CA HIS A 71 -5.71 2.40 -11.28
C HIS A 71 -5.89 2.04 -12.76
N LEU A 72 -6.55 0.93 -13.07
CA LEU A 72 -6.87 0.56 -14.45
C LEU A 72 -7.84 1.56 -15.13
N ASN A 73 -8.73 2.18 -14.34
CA ASN A 73 -9.68 3.17 -14.85
C ASN A 73 -9.09 4.59 -14.95
N LEU A 74 -7.93 4.86 -14.36
CA LEU A 74 -7.23 6.14 -14.52
C LEU A 74 -6.47 6.24 -15.84
N GLY A 75 -6.08 5.13 -16.42
CA GLY A 75 -5.43 5.06 -17.72
C GLY A 75 -6.41 5.23 -18.88
N GLN A 76 -5.94 5.73 -20.04
CA GLN A 76 -6.70 5.59 -21.27
C GLN A 76 -7.05 4.11 -21.46
N SER A 77 -8.30 3.84 -21.84
CA SER A 77 -8.88 2.51 -21.91
C SER A 77 -8.02 1.49 -22.67
N VAL A 78 -7.05 0.95 -21.97
CA VAL A 78 -6.45 -0.33 -22.35
C VAL A 78 -7.55 -1.34 -22.05
N PHE A 79 -8.07 -1.99 -23.08
CA PHE A 79 -9.18 -2.93 -22.96
C PHE A 79 -8.93 -3.88 -21.78
N PRO A 80 -9.71 -3.81 -20.69
CA PRO A 80 -9.50 -4.64 -19.49
C PRO A 80 -9.56 -6.14 -19.81
N SER A 81 -10.19 -6.52 -20.92
CA SER A 81 -10.32 -7.89 -21.40
C SER A 81 -8.98 -8.54 -21.82
N ARG A 82 -7.92 -7.76 -22.02
CA ARG A 82 -6.60 -8.29 -22.42
C ARG A 82 -5.57 -8.34 -21.29
N MET A 83 -5.85 -7.70 -20.15
CA MET A 83 -4.94 -7.70 -19.00
C MET A 83 -5.44 -8.69 -17.95
N ARG A 84 -4.69 -9.78 -17.79
CA ARG A 84 -4.97 -10.78 -16.75
C ARG A 84 -4.24 -10.40 -15.48
N HIS A 85 -4.91 -10.59 -14.36
CA HIS A 85 -4.37 -10.37 -13.03
C HIS A 85 -4.66 -11.58 -12.16
N ASP A 86 -3.77 -11.81 -11.21
CA ASP A 86 -3.91 -12.84 -10.19
C ASP A 86 -3.99 -12.16 -8.81
N LEU A 87 -4.92 -12.65 -8.00
CA LEU A 87 -5.07 -12.28 -6.60
C LEU A 87 -4.29 -13.28 -5.76
N PHE A 88 -3.35 -12.77 -4.99
CA PHE A 88 -2.54 -13.55 -4.07
C PHE A 88 -2.97 -13.33 -2.63
N GLU A 89 -2.96 -14.40 -1.87
CA GLU A 89 -3.03 -14.40 -0.43
C GLU A 89 -1.62 -14.60 0.12
N LEU A 90 -1.15 -13.65 0.92
CA LEU A 90 0.19 -13.67 1.50
C LEU A 90 0.11 -13.73 3.02
N ALA A 91 0.86 -14.64 3.63
CA ALA A 91 1.16 -14.59 5.05
C ALA A 91 2.31 -13.61 5.26
N VAL A 92 2.13 -12.66 6.15
CA VAL A 92 3.13 -11.62 6.46
C VAL A 92 3.38 -11.57 7.95
N LYS A 93 4.66 -11.57 8.32
CA LYS A 93 5.11 -11.28 9.68
C LYS A 93 6.02 -10.07 9.66
N ALA A 94 5.51 -8.94 10.12
CA ALA A 94 6.28 -7.72 10.30
C ALA A 94 6.51 -7.48 11.80
N ARG A 95 7.71 -7.09 12.16
CA ARG A 95 8.09 -6.89 13.58
C ARG A 95 7.60 -5.56 14.12
N ARG A 96 7.61 -4.55 13.25
CA ARG A 96 7.33 -3.17 13.64
C ARG A 96 6.60 -2.43 12.51
N THR A 97 5.28 -2.37 12.59
CA THR A 97 4.47 -1.58 11.66
C THR A 97 3.99 -0.29 12.29
N LEU A 98 3.88 0.76 11.49
CA LEU A 98 3.21 1.99 11.87
C LEU A 98 1.72 1.83 11.57
N MET A 99 0.93 1.65 12.61
CA MET A 99 -0.51 1.46 12.49
C MET A 99 -1.23 2.81 12.64
N LEU A 100 -1.72 3.32 11.54
CA LEU A 100 -2.55 4.52 11.45
C LEU A 100 -3.97 4.07 11.11
N ALA A 101 -4.67 3.52 12.11
CA ALA A 101 -5.88 2.74 11.91
C ALA A 101 -7.08 3.54 11.39
N ASP A 102 -7.09 4.86 11.58
CA ASP A 102 -8.20 5.72 11.23
C ASP A 102 -7.76 7.09 10.69
N MET A 103 -8.72 7.82 10.16
CA MET A 103 -8.48 9.15 9.60
C MET A 103 -8.08 10.20 10.64
N GLU A 104 -8.45 10.03 11.91
CA GLU A 104 -8.08 10.97 12.97
C GLU A 104 -6.57 10.96 13.22
N GLN A 105 -5.96 9.78 13.20
CA GLN A 105 -4.50 9.67 13.30
C GLN A 105 -3.80 10.29 12.08
N LEU A 106 -4.35 10.09 10.88
CA LEU A 106 -3.82 10.68 9.65
C LEU A 106 -3.93 12.20 9.66
N LYS A 107 -5.03 12.76 10.16
CA LYS A 107 -5.21 14.23 10.33
C LYS A 107 -4.14 14.82 11.25
N ARG A 108 -3.82 14.15 12.35
CA ARG A 108 -2.75 14.59 13.28
C ARG A 108 -1.38 14.66 12.60
N LEU A 109 -1.18 13.84 11.56
CA LEU A 109 0.01 13.86 10.72
C LEU A 109 -0.09 14.84 9.54
N GLY A 110 -1.18 15.61 9.45
CA GLY A 110 -1.38 16.64 8.43
C GLY A 110 -1.95 16.10 7.10
N VAL A 111 -2.58 14.93 7.11
CA VAL A 111 -3.32 14.41 5.95
C VAL A 111 -4.72 15.02 5.93
N ASP A 112 -5.10 15.57 4.78
CA ASP A 112 -6.46 16.10 4.55
C ASP A 112 -7.42 14.93 4.28
N ASP A 113 -8.30 14.64 5.23
CA ASP A 113 -9.27 13.56 5.14
C ASP A 113 -10.34 13.80 4.07
N SER A 114 -10.74 15.04 3.86
CA SER A 114 -11.73 15.42 2.85
C SER A 114 -11.23 15.09 1.43
N ARG A 115 -9.93 15.08 1.23
CA ARG A 115 -9.24 14.84 -0.04
C ARG A 115 -8.45 13.53 -0.09
N TYR A 116 -8.62 12.67 0.89
CA TYR A 116 -7.86 11.42 0.98
C TYR A 116 -8.05 10.48 -0.22
N ARG A 117 -9.21 10.54 -0.87
CA ARG A 117 -9.50 9.76 -2.09
C ARG A 117 -8.90 10.34 -3.37
N GLU A 118 -8.43 11.58 -3.34
CA GLU A 118 -7.79 12.24 -4.47
C GLU A 118 -6.34 11.73 -4.68
N LEU A 119 -5.75 12.12 -5.81
CA LEU A 119 -4.38 11.75 -6.18
C LEU A 119 -3.34 12.75 -5.58
N LEU A 120 -3.58 13.21 -4.37
CA LEU A 120 -2.69 14.12 -3.64
C LEU A 120 -1.85 13.32 -2.65
N TYR A 121 -0.62 13.05 -3.01
CA TYR A 121 0.23 12.10 -2.28
C TYR A 121 1.37 12.74 -1.50
N THR A 122 1.61 14.04 -1.63
CA THR A 122 2.78 14.69 -1.02
C THR A 122 2.93 14.36 0.46
N ARG A 123 1.88 14.58 1.26
CA ARG A 123 1.97 14.35 2.71
C ARG A 123 2.04 12.88 3.09
N THR A 124 1.28 12.03 2.44
CA THR A 124 1.33 10.58 2.68
C THR A 124 2.68 9.97 2.26
N GLN A 125 3.30 10.48 1.21
CA GLN A 125 4.66 10.08 0.81
C GLN A 125 5.71 10.51 1.84
N GLU A 126 5.59 11.72 2.40
CA GLU A 126 6.47 12.18 3.49
C GLU A 126 6.36 11.28 4.71
N ILE A 127 5.14 10.88 5.10
CA ILE A 127 4.90 9.94 6.21
C ILE A 127 5.52 8.59 5.90
N GLY A 128 5.30 8.05 4.70
CA GLY A 128 5.89 6.77 4.29
C GLY A 128 7.42 6.78 4.32
N ALA A 129 8.03 7.86 3.80
CA ALA A 129 9.48 8.02 3.82
C ALA A 129 10.03 8.14 5.26
N ALA A 130 9.35 8.90 6.13
CA ALA A 130 9.73 9.02 7.53
C ALA A 130 9.63 7.67 8.26
N ALA A 131 8.56 6.91 8.04
CA ALA A 131 8.38 5.59 8.64
C ALA A 131 9.46 4.61 8.20
N ALA A 132 9.77 4.53 6.91
CA ALA A 132 10.83 3.68 6.38
C ALA A 132 12.21 4.08 6.95
N PHE A 133 12.51 5.39 7.01
CA PHE A 133 13.74 5.92 7.59
C PHE A 133 13.89 5.55 9.07
N LEU A 134 12.80 5.56 9.83
CA LEU A 134 12.76 5.20 11.26
C LEU A 134 12.75 3.67 11.48
N GLY A 135 12.83 2.86 10.42
CA GLY A 135 12.96 1.41 10.51
C GLY A 135 11.65 0.69 10.81
N PHE A 136 10.50 1.26 10.43
CA PHE A 136 9.26 0.50 10.38
C PHE A 136 9.28 -0.46 9.19
N ASP A 137 8.78 -1.68 9.36
CA ASP A 137 8.67 -2.68 8.29
C ASP A 137 7.59 -2.31 7.27
N GLY A 138 6.63 -1.51 7.68
CA GLY A 138 5.52 -1.08 6.83
C GLY A 138 4.50 -0.22 7.55
N LEU A 139 3.42 0.07 6.83
CA LEU A 139 2.27 0.85 7.29
C LEU A 139 0.99 0.02 7.22
N ILE A 140 0.09 0.23 8.18
CA ILE A 140 -1.30 -0.22 8.12
C ILE A 140 -2.17 1.02 8.20
N VAL A 141 -2.91 1.30 7.12
CA VAL A 141 -3.61 2.58 6.90
C VAL A 141 -4.99 2.33 6.29
N PRO A 142 -5.95 3.26 6.43
CA PRO A 142 -7.23 3.13 5.76
C PRO A 142 -7.06 3.07 4.24
N SER A 143 -7.82 2.20 3.57
CA SER A 143 -7.89 2.22 2.10
C SER A 143 -8.68 3.45 1.62
N ALA A 144 -8.21 4.04 0.54
CA ALA A 144 -8.93 5.13 -0.15
C ALA A 144 -10.03 4.60 -1.09
N ARG A 145 -10.11 3.28 -1.33
CA ARG A 145 -10.96 2.67 -2.37
C ARG A 145 -11.96 1.66 -1.84
N TRP A 146 -11.75 1.13 -0.66
CA TRP A 146 -12.58 0.10 -0.04
C TRP A 146 -12.70 0.33 1.45
N ASN A 147 -13.73 -0.19 2.08
CA ASN A 147 -13.89 -0.09 3.54
C ASN A 147 -13.04 -1.15 4.26
N CYS A 148 -11.74 -1.07 4.09
CA CYS A 148 -10.76 -1.92 4.77
C CYS A 148 -9.46 -1.16 4.99
N GLN A 149 -8.46 -1.83 5.54
CA GLN A 149 -7.10 -1.31 5.65
C GLN A 149 -6.24 -1.76 4.48
N ASN A 150 -5.34 -0.87 4.05
CA ASN A 150 -4.23 -1.21 3.19
C ASN A 150 -3.01 -1.54 4.04
N ILE A 151 -2.21 -2.48 3.56
CA ILE A 151 -0.95 -2.92 4.14
C ILE A 151 0.14 -2.57 3.14
N ILE A 152 1.06 -1.70 3.55
CA ILE A 152 2.20 -1.28 2.73
C ILE A 152 3.46 -1.79 3.40
N LEU A 153 4.25 -2.59 2.70
CA LEU A 153 5.50 -3.15 3.23
C LEU A 153 6.70 -2.48 2.55
N PHE A 154 7.67 -2.05 3.35
CA PHE A 154 8.91 -1.45 2.87
C PHE A 154 9.94 -2.55 2.61
N LEU A 155 10.19 -2.87 1.34
CA LEU A 155 11.02 -4.02 0.95
C LEU A 155 12.49 -3.86 1.34
N ASP A 156 12.94 -2.63 1.55
CA ASP A 156 14.30 -2.35 2.01
C ASP A 156 14.46 -2.48 3.54
N VAL A 157 13.36 -2.72 4.28
CA VAL A 157 13.36 -2.82 5.74
C VAL A 157 12.88 -4.19 6.22
N ILE A 158 11.75 -4.67 5.70
CA ILE A 158 11.18 -5.96 6.08
C ILE A 158 12.05 -7.12 5.59
N ASP A 159 12.14 -8.18 6.39
CA ASP A 159 12.74 -9.44 5.94
C ASP A 159 11.79 -10.12 4.94
N LEU A 160 12.26 -10.32 3.70
CA LEU A 160 11.47 -10.93 2.63
C LEU A 160 11.10 -12.39 2.92
N GLU A 161 11.85 -13.10 3.75
CA GLU A 161 11.52 -14.46 4.19
C GLU A 161 10.27 -14.53 5.07
N GLU A 162 9.88 -13.40 5.64
CA GLU A 162 8.67 -13.25 6.44
C GLU A 162 7.40 -12.98 5.60
N ILE A 163 7.53 -12.99 4.26
CA ILE A 163 6.41 -12.87 3.32
C ILE A 163 6.30 -14.16 2.53
N ARG A 164 5.20 -14.89 2.69
CA ARG A 164 4.98 -16.18 2.03
C ARG A 164 3.65 -16.24 1.32
N THR A 165 3.65 -16.74 0.10
CA THR A 165 2.41 -17.01 -0.65
C THR A 165 1.67 -18.20 -0.03
N ILE A 166 0.39 -17.99 0.32
CA ILE A 166 -0.52 -19.04 0.77
C ILE A 166 -1.27 -19.60 -0.41
N SER A 167 -1.88 -18.74 -1.22
CA SER A 167 -2.69 -19.11 -2.37
C SER A 167 -2.67 -18.05 -3.45
N SER A 168 -3.10 -18.42 -4.66
CA SER A 168 -3.35 -17.48 -5.75
C SER A 168 -4.52 -17.94 -6.60
N GLN A 169 -5.23 -16.99 -7.18
CA GLN A 169 -6.34 -17.25 -8.10
C GLN A 169 -6.48 -16.13 -9.13
N PRO A 170 -6.95 -16.43 -10.36
CA PRO A 170 -7.22 -15.41 -11.34
C PRO A 170 -8.31 -14.45 -10.87
N VAL A 171 -8.16 -13.16 -11.18
CA VAL A 171 -9.21 -12.16 -10.94
C VAL A 171 -10.25 -12.21 -12.05
N ASN A 172 -11.50 -12.49 -11.68
CA ASN A 172 -12.63 -12.37 -12.61
C ASN A 172 -13.19 -10.94 -12.57
N TRP A 173 -12.61 -10.06 -13.39
CA TRP A 173 -13.00 -8.65 -13.46
C TRP A 173 -14.48 -8.42 -13.77
N LYS A 174 -15.06 -9.24 -14.68
CA LYS A 174 -16.47 -9.12 -15.07
C LYS A 174 -17.38 -9.40 -13.88
N ALA A 175 -17.18 -10.53 -13.22
CA ALA A 175 -17.98 -10.92 -12.06
C ALA A 175 -17.80 -9.92 -10.90
N TRP A 176 -16.57 -9.47 -10.63
CA TRP A 176 -16.30 -8.54 -9.55
C TRP A 176 -17.00 -7.20 -9.76
N ARG A 177 -16.93 -6.63 -10.96
CA ARG A 177 -17.62 -5.37 -11.30
C ARG A 177 -19.12 -5.47 -11.20
N GLN A 178 -19.72 -6.61 -11.64
CA GLN A 178 -21.15 -6.84 -11.53
C GLN A 178 -21.65 -6.89 -10.08
N SER A 179 -20.81 -7.37 -9.17
CA SER A 179 -21.15 -7.50 -7.74
C SER A 179 -20.87 -6.23 -6.94
N ASN A 180 -20.10 -5.28 -7.48
CA ASN A 180 -19.61 -4.10 -6.76
C ASN A 180 -19.82 -2.78 -7.53
N SER A 181 -20.72 -2.77 -8.52
CA SER A 181 -21.16 -1.58 -9.26
C SER A 181 -22.35 -0.89 -8.60
#